data_7cbb56e220aad8087c7993967ab3dc07
#
_entry.id   7cbb56e220aad8087c7993967ab3dc07
#
_cell.length_a   1.000
_cell.length_b   1.000
_cell.length_c   1.000
_cell.angle_alpha   90.00
_cell.angle_beta   90.00
_cell.angle_gamma   90.00
#
_symmetry.space_group_name_H-M   'P 1'
#
loop_
_entity.id
_entity.type
_entity.pdbx_description
1 polymer ?
#
loop_
_entity_poly.entity_id
_entity_poly.type
_entity_poly.pdbx_seq_one_letter_code
_entity_poly.pdbx_strand_id
1 'polypeptide(L)'
;MTSFIVALVAALLALGGVIWSGITHRRSLHYALVVTMLVALLASIWRARVWGHDLVFEGAAGTWQTVHRVAVVLTFALLPLVGWTGLRLARARGAAAADARPAHRRRAIQFVLALVAAALLGTVMTVLARRV
;
A
#
# COMPACT_ATOMS: atom_id res chain seq x y z
N MET A 1 -6.00 -10.66 -16.27
CA MET A 1 -5.67 -9.22 -16.23
C MET A 1 -6.76 -8.40 -15.54
N THR A 2 -8.01 -8.48 -15.93
CA THR A 2 -9.13 -7.69 -15.38
C THR A 2 -9.26 -7.79 -13.84
N SER A 3 -9.18 -8.98 -13.27
CA SER A 3 -9.30 -9.19 -11.81
C SER A 3 -8.15 -8.57 -11.00
N PHE A 4 -6.93 -8.50 -11.55
CA PHE A 4 -5.81 -7.78 -10.94
C PHE A 4 -6.06 -6.28 -10.91
N ILE A 5 -6.48 -5.71 -12.05
CA ILE A 5 -6.78 -4.27 -12.16
C ILE A 5 -7.91 -3.89 -11.20
N VAL A 6 -8.99 -4.68 -11.14
CA VAL A 6 -10.10 -4.44 -10.21
C VAL A 6 -9.63 -4.43 -8.75
N ALA A 7 -8.82 -5.43 -8.35
CA ALA A 7 -8.30 -5.49 -6.98
C ALA A 7 -7.35 -4.31 -6.67
N LEU A 8 -6.51 -3.90 -7.61
CA LEU A 8 -5.61 -2.75 -7.45
C LEU A 8 -6.40 -1.44 -7.34
N VAL A 9 -7.39 -1.22 -8.20
CA VAL A 9 -8.27 -0.04 -8.14
C VAL A 9 -9.02 -0.01 -6.80
N ALA A 10 -9.58 -1.15 -6.35
CA ALA A 10 -10.23 -1.24 -5.05
C ALA A 10 -9.28 -0.89 -3.90
N ALA A 11 -8.03 -1.36 -3.94
CA ALA A 11 -7.01 -1.01 -2.94
C ALA A 11 -6.69 0.50 -2.93
N LEU A 12 -6.57 1.12 -4.11
CA LEU A 12 -6.29 2.57 -4.25
C LEU A 12 -7.48 3.42 -3.78
N LEU A 13 -8.71 3.02 -4.10
CA LEU A 13 -9.92 3.71 -3.62
C LEU A 13 -10.05 3.59 -2.10
N ALA A 14 -9.80 2.40 -1.54
CA ALA A 14 -9.78 2.19 -0.10
C ALA A 14 -8.68 3.03 0.58
N LEU A 15 -7.49 3.16 -0.04
CA LEU A 15 -6.41 4.03 0.44
C LEU A 15 -6.86 5.50 0.49
N GLY A 16 -7.51 5.99 -0.55
CA GLY A 16 -8.10 7.34 -0.57
C GLY A 16 -9.09 7.52 0.58
N GLY A 17 -9.95 6.53 0.82
CA GLY A 17 -10.88 6.51 1.96
C GLY A 17 -10.18 6.49 3.32
N VAL A 18 -9.07 5.74 3.45
CA VAL A 18 -8.24 5.72 4.68
C VAL A 18 -7.68 7.12 4.97
N ILE A 19 -7.14 7.79 3.96
CA ILE A 19 -6.60 9.15 4.10
C ILE A 19 -7.71 10.10 4.51
N TRP A 20 -8.83 10.09 3.79
CA TRP A 20 -9.98 10.97 4.08
C TRP A 20 -10.55 10.74 5.48
N SER A 21 -10.79 9.47 5.89
CA SER A 21 -11.32 9.13 7.21
C SER A 21 -10.37 9.49 8.35
N GLY A 22 -9.05 9.42 8.08
CA GLY A 22 -8.01 9.87 9.01
C GLY A 22 -8.03 11.38 9.24
N ILE A 23 -8.22 12.17 8.16
CA ILE A 23 -8.31 13.63 8.21
C ILE A 23 -9.61 14.08 8.90
N THR A 24 -10.72 13.41 8.62
CA THR A 24 -12.04 13.72 9.19
C THR A 24 -12.28 13.10 10.56
N HIS A 25 -11.27 12.43 11.13
CA HIS A 25 -11.32 11.81 12.45
C HIS A 25 -12.45 10.76 12.65
N ARG A 26 -12.92 10.11 11.59
CA ARG A 26 -13.94 9.05 11.62
C ARG A 26 -13.30 7.69 11.94
N ARG A 27 -13.02 7.44 13.22
CA ARG A 27 -12.20 6.29 13.68
C ARG A 27 -12.73 4.92 13.21
N SER A 28 -14.01 4.62 13.40
CA SER A 28 -14.59 3.32 13.02
C SER A 28 -14.49 3.08 11.51
N LEU A 29 -14.82 4.10 10.71
CA LEU A 29 -14.68 4.06 9.26
C LEU A 29 -13.22 3.91 8.83
N HIS A 30 -12.30 4.61 9.51
CA HIS A 30 -10.87 4.50 9.23
C HIS A 30 -10.38 3.06 9.41
N TYR A 31 -10.72 2.38 10.50
CA TYR A 31 -10.33 0.98 10.72
C TYR A 31 -10.94 0.04 9.68
N ALA A 32 -12.22 0.19 9.35
CA ALA A 32 -12.85 -0.62 8.32
C ALA A 32 -12.16 -0.45 6.95
N LEU A 33 -11.85 0.79 6.57
CA LEU A 33 -11.16 1.08 5.32
C LEU A 33 -9.70 0.58 5.30
N VAL A 34 -9.00 0.61 6.44
CA VAL A 34 -7.66 0.01 6.55
C VAL A 34 -7.71 -1.49 6.30
N VAL A 35 -8.66 -2.20 6.93
CA VAL A 35 -8.83 -3.64 6.70
C VAL A 35 -9.19 -3.93 5.25
N THR A 36 -10.14 -3.19 4.68
CA THR A 36 -10.54 -3.33 3.27
C THR A 36 -9.36 -3.10 2.32
N MET A 37 -8.57 -2.05 2.56
CA MET A 37 -7.38 -1.74 1.79
C MET A 37 -6.34 -2.89 1.86
N LEU A 38 -6.08 -3.43 3.04
CA LEU A 38 -5.14 -4.53 3.21
C LEU A 38 -5.60 -5.80 2.49
N VAL A 39 -6.89 -6.16 2.60
CA VAL A 39 -7.46 -7.32 1.90
C VAL A 39 -7.37 -7.12 0.38
N ALA A 40 -7.75 -5.95 -0.14
CA ALA A 40 -7.66 -5.65 -1.56
C ALA A 40 -6.21 -5.64 -2.07
N LEU A 41 -5.27 -5.13 -1.27
CA LEU A 41 -3.85 -5.14 -1.59
C LEU A 41 -3.31 -6.57 -1.66
N LEU A 42 -3.61 -7.42 -0.67
CA LEU A 42 -3.21 -8.83 -0.69
C LEU A 42 -3.83 -9.58 -1.88
N ALA A 43 -5.09 -9.33 -2.18
CA ALA A 43 -5.76 -9.90 -3.35
C ALA A 43 -5.07 -9.45 -4.66
N SER A 44 -4.67 -8.17 -4.77
CA SER A 44 -3.97 -7.66 -5.95
C SER A 44 -2.59 -8.30 -6.12
N ILE A 45 -1.84 -8.46 -5.03
CA ILE A 45 -0.51 -9.13 -5.03
C ILE A 45 -0.66 -10.59 -5.46
N TRP A 46 -1.63 -11.30 -4.89
CA TRP A 46 -1.91 -12.69 -5.27
C TRP A 46 -2.24 -12.81 -6.76
N ARG A 47 -3.15 -11.96 -7.25
CA ARG A 47 -3.54 -11.94 -8.66
C ARG A 47 -2.39 -11.54 -9.60
N ALA A 48 -1.56 -10.59 -9.18
CA ALA A 48 -0.36 -10.21 -9.93
C ALA A 48 0.60 -11.40 -10.06
N ARG A 49 0.78 -12.18 -8.99
CA ARG A 49 1.66 -13.36 -8.99
C ARG A 49 1.13 -14.47 -9.90
N VAL A 50 -0.19 -14.73 -9.86
CA VAL A 50 -0.83 -15.75 -10.70
C VAL A 50 -0.82 -15.34 -12.18
N TRP A 51 -1.08 -14.06 -12.49
CA TRP A 51 -1.12 -13.56 -13.86
C TRP A 51 0.27 -13.28 -14.43
N GLY A 52 1.23 -12.92 -13.59
CA GLY A 52 2.57 -12.47 -14.00
C GLY A 52 3.56 -13.60 -14.25
N HIS A 53 3.17 -14.88 -14.11
CA HIS A 53 4.10 -15.98 -14.29
C HIS A 53 4.54 -16.14 -15.75
N ASP A 54 3.71 -15.69 -16.72
CA ASP A 54 4.01 -15.69 -18.15
C ASP A 54 4.76 -14.43 -18.63
N LEU A 55 5.14 -13.55 -17.71
CA LEU A 55 5.84 -12.32 -18.03
C LEU A 55 7.35 -12.51 -17.90
N VAL A 56 8.07 -12.18 -18.95
CA VAL A 56 9.54 -12.13 -18.96
C VAL A 56 10.02 -10.69 -18.77
N PHE A 57 10.86 -10.50 -17.77
CA PHE A 57 11.42 -9.21 -17.39
C PHE A 57 12.90 -9.16 -17.76
N GLU A 58 13.21 -8.68 -18.99
CA GLU A 58 14.57 -8.54 -19.51
C GLU A 58 14.88 -7.07 -19.78
N GLY A 59 16.16 -6.74 -19.86
CA GLY A 59 16.62 -5.37 -20.16
C GLY A 59 16.03 -4.33 -19.21
N ALA A 60 15.39 -3.31 -19.78
CA ALA A 60 14.77 -2.23 -18.99
C ALA A 60 13.68 -2.75 -18.03
N ALA A 61 12.86 -3.73 -18.46
CA ALA A 61 11.83 -4.31 -17.60
C ALA A 61 12.43 -5.01 -16.38
N GLY A 62 13.58 -5.70 -16.50
CA GLY A 62 14.31 -6.32 -15.41
C GLY A 62 14.84 -5.31 -14.40
N THR A 63 15.36 -4.18 -14.88
CA THR A 63 15.81 -3.08 -14.02
C THR A 63 14.64 -2.53 -13.21
N TRP A 64 13.51 -2.22 -13.85
CA TRP A 64 12.31 -1.71 -13.17
C TRP A 64 11.70 -2.73 -12.21
N GLN A 65 11.79 -4.03 -12.53
CA GLN A 65 11.38 -5.10 -11.61
C GLN A 65 12.19 -5.07 -10.32
N THR A 66 13.50 -4.87 -10.40
CA THR A 66 14.37 -4.77 -9.22
C THR A 66 14.01 -3.57 -8.36
N VAL A 67 13.82 -2.39 -8.98
CA VAL A 67 13.41 -1.17 -8.27
C VAL A 67 12.03 -1.33 -7.62
N HIS A 68 11.08 -1.96 -8.34
CA HIS A 68 9.75 -2.28 -7.79
C HIS A 68 9.85 -3.20 -6.58
N ARG A 69 10.68 -4.26 -6.62
CA ARG A 69 10.88 -5.16 -5.48
C ARG A 69 11.38 -4.42 -4.24
N VAL A 70 12.32 -3.49 -4.40
CA VAL A 70 12.81 -2.65 -3.30
C VAL A 70 11.67 -1.81 -2.72
N ALA A 71 10.86 -1.17 -3.57
CA ALA A 71 9.71 -0.37 -3.12
C ALA A 71 8.67 -1.22 -2.38
N VAL A 72 8.41 -2.46 -2.84
CA VAL A 72 7.53 -3.42 -2.16
C VAL A 72 8.07 -3.79 -0.79
N VAL A 73 9.37 -4.13 -0.67
CA VAL A 73 10.02 -4.47 0.61
C VAL A 73 9.91 -3.30 1.59
N LEU A 74 10.17 -2.06 1.14
CA LEU A 74 10.01 -0.86 1.96
C LEU A 74 8.57 -0.67 2.43
N THR A 75 7.59 -0.90 1.56
CA THR A 75 6.16 -0.82 1.91
C THR A 75 5.81 -1.83 3.01
N PHE A 76 6.26 -3.08 2.88
CA PHE A 76 6.02 -4.10 3.90
C PHE A 76 6.77 -3.82 5.21
N ALA A 77 7.97 -3.24 5.16
CA ALA A 77 8.71 -2.84 6.37
C ALA A 77 8.02 -1.67 7.11
N LEU A 78 7.38 -0.75 6.38
CA LEU A 78 6.65 0.38 6.97
C LEU A 78 5.30 -0.02 7.56
N LEU A 79 4.66 -1.08 7.05
CA LEU A 79 3.33 -1.51 7.49
C LEU A 79 3.24 -1.78 9.01
N PRO A 80 4.12 -2.60 9.63
CA PRO A 80 4.10 -2.81 11.07
C PRO A 80 4.37 -1.52 11.88
N LEU A 81 5.20 -0.61 11.35
CA LEU A 81 5.48 0.68 12.01
C LEU A 81 4.24 1.58 12.03
N VAL A 82 3.50 1.64 10.92
CA VAL A 82 2.23 2.37 10.86
C VAL A 82 1.20 1.72 11.77
N GLY A 83 1.08 0.40 11.74
CA GLY A 83 0.18 -0.36 12.62
C GLY A 83 0.47 -0.10 14.10
N TRP A 84 1.73 -0.18 14.50
CA TRP A 84 2.17 0.07 15.87
C TRP A 84 1.85 1.51 16.32
N THR A 85 2.23 2.51 15.52
CA THR A 85 1.95 3.92 15.85
C THR A 85 0.46 4.21 15.87
N GLY A 86 -0.33 3.59 14.98
CA GLY A 86 -1.79 3.66 14.98
C GLY A 86 -2.41 3.05 16.23
N LEU A 87 -1.93 1.89 16.67
CA LEU A 87 -2.39 1.23 17.88
C LEU A 87 -2.06 2.06 19.14
N ARG A 88 -0.85 2.63 19.21
CA ARG A 88 -0.48 3.56 20.28
C ARG A 88 -1.41 4.77 20.31
N LEU A 89 -1.69 5.39 19.17
CA LEU A 89 -2.61 6.50 19.06
C LEU A 89 -4.05 6.11 19.46
N ALA A 90 -4.51 4.91 19.08
CA ALA A 90 -5.84 4.43 19.43
C ALA A 90 -6.03 4.24 20.94
N ARG A 91 -4.96 3.84 21.65
CA ARG A 91 -4.95 3.63 23.09
C ARG A 91 -4.69 4.91 23.92
N ALA A 92 -4.09 5.90 23.28
CA ALA A 92 -3.74 7.16 23.95
C ALA A 92 -4.97 8.04 24.19
N ARG A 93 -4.98 8.80 25.31
CA ARG A 93 -6.03 9.76 25.68
C ARG A 93 -5.39 11.10 26.09
N GLY A 94 -6.14 12.19 25.94
CA GLY A 94 -5.70 13.52 26.36
C GLY A 94 -4.39 13.94 25.71
N ALA A 95 -3.44 14.46 26.50
CA ALA A 95 -2.12 14.91 26.04
C ALA A 95 -1.32 13.81 25.32
N ALA A 96 -1.36 12.57 25.81
CA ALA A 96 -0.66 11.45 25.18
C ALA A 96 -1.16 11.16 23.74
N ALA A 97 -2.43 11.42 23.44
CA ALA A 97 -2.96 11.31 22.09
C ALA A 97 -2.46 12.44 21.18
N ALA A 98 -2.29 13.66 21.73
CA ALA A 98 -1.72 14.79 20.99
C ALA A 98 -0.27 14.50 20.58
N ASP A 99 0.53 13.94 21.48
CA ASP A 99 1.93 13.58 21.25
C ASP A 99 2.11 12.40 20.26
N ALA A 100 1.18 11.43 20.28
CA ALA A 100 1.23 10.27 19.40
C ALA A 100 0.83 10.58 17.94
N ARG A 101 -0.01 11.59 17.69
CA ARG A 101 -0.52 11.94 16.36
C ARG A 101 0.56 12.27 15.33
N PRO A 102 1.56 13.12 15.62
CA PRO A 102 2.61 13.47 14.65
C PRO A 102 3.40 12.24 14.20
N ALA A 103 3.74 11.35 15.13
CA ALA A 103 4.47 10.12 14.85
C ALA A 103 3.67 9.20 13.92
N HIS A 104 2.39 8.97 14.22
CA HIS A 104 1.51 8.16 13.37
C HIS A 104 1.33 8.79 11.98
N ARG A 105 1.06 10.09 11.90
CA ARG A 105 0.90 10.81 10.62
C ARG A 105 2.15 10.70 9.76
N ARG A 106 3.34 10.90 10.33
CA ARG A 106 4.61 10.78 9.60
C ARG A 106 4.78 9.37 9.02
N ARG A 107 4.53 8.31 9.81
CA ARG A 107 4.63 6.92 9.35
C ARG A 107 3.60 6.58 8.29
N ALA A 108 2.36 7.06 8.46
CA ALA A 108 1.30 6.88 7.47
C ALA A 108 1.67 7.53 6.13
N ILE A 109 2.20 8.76 6.12
CA ILE A 109 2.65 9.42 4.89
C ILE A 109 3.78 8.62 4.22
N GLN A 110 4.78 8.17 4.99
CA GLN A 110 5.88 7.35 4.45
C GLN A 110 5.36 6.06 3.82
N PHE A 111 4.42 5.37 4.47
CA PHE A 111 3.78 4.16 3.95
C PHE A 111 3.00 4.43 2.67
N VAL A 112 2.18 5.49 2.63
CA VAL A 112 1.41 5.87 1.43
C VAL A 112 2.33 6.16 0.26
N LEU A 113 3.40 6.94 0.47
CA LEU A 113 4.37 7.24 -0.58
C LEU A 113 5.07 5.97 -1.11
N ALA A 114 5.48 5.07 -0.21
CA ALA A 114 6.10 3.81 -0.61
C ALA A 114 5.13 2.91 -1.38
N LEU A 115 3.86 2.83 -0.95
CA LEU A 115 2.82 2.04 -1.61
C LEU A 115 2.50 2.59 -3.01
N VAL A 116 2.34 3.90 -3.14
CA VAL A 116 2.10 4.56 -4.46
C VAL A 116 3.31 4.35 -5.37
N ALA A 117 4.53 4.53 -4.88
CA ALA A 117 5.74 4.27 -5.65
C ALA A 117 5.80 2.80 -6.11
N ALA A 118 5.52 1.85 -5.24
CA ALA A 118 5.48 0.43 -5.61
C ALA A 118 4.42 0.15 -6.69
N ALA A 119 3.22 0.75 -6.60
CA ALA A 119 2.16 0.59 -7.60
C ALA A 119 2.56 1.16 -8.97
N LEU A 120 3.14 2.36 -9.01
CA LEU A 120 3.61 3.00 -10.24
C LEU A 120 4.75 2.21 -10.89
N LEU A 121 5.75 1.81 -10.11
CA LEU A 121 6.89 1.02 -10.60
C LEU A 121 6.43 -0.36 -11.09
N GLY A 122 5.48 -0.99 -10.41
CA GLY A 122 4.86 -2.24 -10.85
C GLY A 122 4.13 -2.09 -12.19
N THR A 123 3.45 -0.97 -12.40
CA THR A 123 2.79 -0.66 -13.68
C THR A 123 3.84 -0.50 -14.80
N VAL A 124 4.89 0.30 -14.56
CA VAL A 124 5.95 0.53 -15.55
C VAL A 124 6.62 -0.79 -15.95
N MET A 125 7.04 -1.61 -14.98
CA MET A 125 7.69 -2.90 -15.29
C MET A 125 6.78 -3.83 -16.09
N THR A 126 5.47 -3.84 -15.78
CA THR A 126 4.50 -4.69 -16.45
C THR A 126 4.24 -4.26 -17.91
N VAL A 127 4.22 -2.95 -18.14
CA VAL A 127 4.08 -2.40 -19.51
C VAL A 127 5.30 -2.71 -20.37
N LEU A 128 6.51 -2.74 -19.77
CA LEU A 128 7.76 -3.05 -20.47
C LEU A 128 8.03 -4.56 -20.62
N ALA A 129 7.33 -5.41 -19.86
CA ALA A 129 7.51 -6.86 -19.91
C ALA A 129 6.98 -7.46 -21.23
N ARG A 130 7.65 -8.52 -21.69
CA ARG A 130 7.17 -9.32 -22.82
C ARG A 130 6.36 -10.52 -22.31
N ARG A 131 5.34 -10.93 -23.05
CA ARG A 131 4.65 -12.20 -22.83
C ARG A 131 5.34 -13.29 -23.65
N VAL A 132 5.50 -14.45 -23.03
CA VAL A 132 5.97 -15.69 -23.68
C VAL A 132 4.78 -16.57 -23.96
#